data_459154a96dd4fb816c5a7bf57d50c955
#
_entry.id   459154a96dd4fb816c5a7bf57d50c955
#
_cell.length_a   1.000
_cell.length_b   1.000
_cell.length_c   1.000
_cell.angle_alpha   90.00
_cell.angle_beta   90.00
_cell.angle_gamma   90.00
#
_symmetry.space_group_name_H-M   'P 1'
#
loop_
_entity.id
_entity.type
_entity.pdbx_description
1 polymer ?
#
loop_
_entity_poly.entity_id
_entity_poly.type
_entity_poly.pdbx_seq_one_letter_code
_entity_poly.pdbx_strand_id
1 'polypeptide(L)'
;VMKSTNISSFANSLVKDYIPEEGPSFSLFRIEILSGLTVALALVPEAIAFAFVAGVTPLSGLYAAFIVGLITAIIGGRPGMISGATGALAVVMVSLVVDHGAQYLFATVVLMGILQILSGIFRLGKFIRMVPQPVMLGFVNGLAIVIGISQLNQFKTINSAGESVWMSGNTLIYSYCIVVITMIVIWILPKFSKVFPSTLVAILLSTGLVISFNIPIPRVGDLASVAGGLPSFSIPMVPLNIETLIIIFPYAVILAAIGLIESLLTLNLVGEITNKKGGASKECLAQGISNTVTGFFG
;
A
#
# COMPACT_ATOMS: atom_id res chain seq x y z
N VAL A 1 12.87 -18.08 -31.02
CA VAL A 1 12.77 -19.44 -30.47
C VAL A 1 12.35 -19.28 -29.02
N MET A 2 11.05 -19.43 -28.74
CA MET A 2 10.51 -19.45 -27.37
C MET A 2 10.94 -20.81 -26.77
N LYS A 3 11.90 -20.77 -25.84
CA LYS A 3 12.15 -21.91 -24.96
C LYS A 3 10.91 -22.10 -24.08
N SER A 4 10.28 -23.26 -24.17
CA SER A 4 9.22 -23.68 -23.24
C SER A 4 9.82 -23.68 -21.84
N THR A 5 9.49 -22.66 -21.05
CA THR A 5 9.83 -22.63 -19.63
C THR A 5 8.93 -23.65 -18.94
N ASN A 6 9.49 -24.76 -18.58
CA ASN A 6 8.82 -25.80 -17.81
C ASN A 6 8.34 -25.20 -16.49
N ILE A 7 7.07 -25.38 -16.14
CA ILE A 7 6.46 -24.89 -14.88
C ILE A 7 7.29 -25.31 -13.66
N SER A 8 7.92 -26.49 -13.73
CA SER A 8 8.82 -26.98 -12.69
C SER A 8 10.11 -26.15 -12.57
N SER A 9 10.67 -25.62 -13.67
CA SER A 9 11.86 -24.77 -13.62
C SER A 9 11.54 -23.38 -13.08
N PHE A 10 10.34 -22.89 -13.34
CA PHE A 10 9.84 -21.63 -12.78
C PHE A 10 9.58 -21.76 -11.27
N ALA A 11 8.92 -22.83 -10.82
CA ALA A 11 8.71 -23.12 -9.40
C ALA A 11 10.04 -23.28 -8.64
N ASN A 12 11.01 -23.99 -9.23
CA ASN A 12 12.33 -24.14 -8.64
C ASN A 12 13.13 -22.83 -8.59
N SER A 13 12.95 -21.90 -9.56
CA SER A 13 13.57 -20.58 -9.49
C SER A 13 12.94 -19.71 -8.40
N LEU A 14 11.64 -19.84 -8.15
CA LEU A 14 10.95 -19.16 -7.07
C LEU A 14 11.51 -19.54 -5.69
N VAL A 15 11.72 -20.85 -5.48
CA VAL A 15 12.19 -21.37 -4.18
C VAL A 15 13.68 -21.09 -3.96
N LYS A 16 14.50 -21.16 -5.01
CA LYS A 16 15.97 -21.00 -4.92
C LYS A 16 16.40 -19.58 -4.49
N ASP A 17 15.59 -18.55 -4.81
CA ASP A 17 15.87 -17.18 -4.41
C ASP A 17 15.58 -16.92 -2.91
N TYR A 18 14.85 -17.82 -2.25
CA TYR A 18 14.41 -17.71 -0.85
C TYR A 18 15.21 -18.58 0.12
N ILE A 19 15.97 -19.56 -0.37
CA ILE A 19 16.80 -20.40 0.50
C ILE A 19 18.16 -19.71 0.68
N PRO A 20 18.56 -19.34 1.91
CA PRO A 20 19.91 -18.85 2.18
C PRO A 20 20.95 -19.89 1.79
N GLU A 21 22.11 -19.46 1.30
CA GLU A 21 23.23 -20.35 0.95
C GLU A 21 23.68 -21.23 2.14
N GLU A 22 23.46 -20.78 3.38
CA GLU A 22 23.77 -21.48 4.62
C GLU A 22 22.66 -22.44 5.10
N GLY A 23 21.57 -22.57 4.35
CA GLY A 23 20.40 -23.39 4.72
C GLY A 23 19.48 -22.73 5.76
N PRO A 24 18.28 -23.31 6.00
CA PRO A 24 17.32 -22.76 6.95
C PRO A 24 17.81 -22.94 8.40
N SER A 25 18.23 -21.86 9.04
CA SER A 25 18.56 -21.81 10.47
C SER A 25 17.36 -21.36 11.29
N PHE A 26 17.19 -21.91 12.49
CA PHE A 26 16.14 -21.48 13.42
C PHE A 26 16.26 -20.00 13.79
N SER A 27 17.49 -19.47 13.88
CA SER A 27 17.75 -18.06 14.12
C SER A 27 17.25 -17.17 12.96
N LEU A 28 17.46 -17.60 11.73
CA LEU A 28 16.95 -16.89 10.54
C LEU A 28 15.42 -16.88 10.52
N PHE A 29 14.78 -18.02 10.74
CA PHE A 29 13.33 -18.14 10.79
C PHE A 29 12.70 -17.21 11.85
N ARG A 30 13.31 -17.13 13.03
CA ARG A 30 12.88 -16.19 14.08
C ARG A 30 12.99 -14.73 13.65
N ILE A 31 14.10 -14.34 12.98
CA ILE A 31 14.32 -12.98 12.50
C ILE A 31 13.27 -12.62 11.45
N GLU A 32 13.02 -13.52 10.49
CA GLU A 32 12.04 -13.31 9.42
C GLU A 32 10.61 -13.15 9.96
N ILE A 33 10.19 -13.99 10.90
CA ILE A 33 8.87 -13.86 11.54
C ILE A 33 8.74 -12.55 12.30
N LEU A 34 9.74 -12.18 13.11
CA LEU A 34 9.69 -10.93 13.88
C LEU A 34 9.70 -9.71 12.97
N SER A 35 10.48 -9.74 11.89
CA SER A 35 10.48 -8.69 10.88
C SER A 35 9.12 -8.57 10.18
N GLY A 36 8.55 -9.68 9.73
CA GLY A 36 7.23 -9.70 9.09
C GLY A 36 6.13 -9.21 10.02
N LEU A 37 6.14 -9.63 11.29
CA LEU A 37 5.18 -9.18 12.30
C LEU A 37 5.29 -7.67 12.57
N THR A 38 6.51 -7.16 12.68
CA THR A 38 6.77 -5.73 12.87
C THR A 38 6.21 -4.90 11.72
N VAL A 39 6.45 -5.34 10.49
CA VAL A 39 5.96 -4.64 9.30
C VAL A 39 4.44 -4.75 9.19
N ALA A 40 3.86 -5.93 9.46
CA ALA A 40 2.41 -6.11 9.45
C ALA A 40 1.70 -5.17 10.44
N LEU A 41 2.23 -5.03 11.66
CA LEU A 41 1.68 -4.10 12.67
C LEU A 41 1.77 -2.63 12.24
N ALA A 42 2.82 -2.25 11.51
CA ALA A 42 2.95 -0.89 10.97
C ALA A 42 2.03 -0.66 9.76
N LEU A 43 1.83 -1.69 8.92
CA LEU A 43 1.04 -1.60 7.68
C LEU A 43 -0.47 -1.47 7.94
N VAL A 44 -0.99 -2.06 9.02
CA VAL A 44 -2.43 -2.03 9.35
C VAL A 44 -2.96 -0.58 9.45
N PRO A 45 -2.41 0.32 10.28
CA PRO A 45 -2.88 1.70 10.34
C PRO A 45 -2.69 2.46 9.02
N GLU A 46 -1.62 2.17 8.29
CA GLU A 46 -1.34 2.78 6.99
C GLU A 46 -2.40 2.39 5.95
N ALA A 47 -2.73 1.10 5.86
CA ALA A 47 -3.78 0.60 4.96
C ALA A 47 -5.15 1.23 5.26
N ILE A 48 -5.50 1.38 6.54
CA ILE A 48 -6.72 2.05 6.98
C ILE A 48 -6.71 3.53 6.56
N ALA A 49 -5.61 4.23 6.81
CA ALA A 49 -5.48 5.64 6.48
C ALA A 49 -5.63 5.89 4.96
N PHE A 50 -4.99 5.08 4.14
CA PHE A 50 -5.09 5.21 2.68
C PHE A 50 -6.44 4.75 2.13
N ALA A 51 -7.13 3.80 2.78
CA ALA A 51 -8.51 3.46 2.43
C ALA A 51 -9.45 4.67 2.62
N PHE A 52 -9.31 5.39 3.74
CA PHE A 52 -10.06 6.64 3.94
C PHE A 52 -9.72 7.71 2.90
N VAL A 53 -8.43 7.88 2.56
CA VAL A 53 -8.02 8.81 1.50
C VAL A 53 -8.63 8.40 0.16
N ALA A 54 -8.64 7.12 -0.18
CA ALA A 54 -9.23 6.61 -1.43
C ALA A 54 -10.77 6.65 -1.46
N GLY A 55 -11.44 6.93 -0.33
CA GLY A 55 -12.90 6.94 -0.23
C GLY A 55 -13.53 5.54 -0.18
N VAL A 56 -12.76 4.51 0.23
CA VAL A 56 -13.25 3.15 0.40
C VAL A 56 -13.29 2.75 1.88
N THR A 57 -13.93 1.62 2.16
CA THR A 57 -14.00 1.14 3.54
C THR A 57 -12.63 0.75 4.07
N PRO A 58 -12.31 0.95 5.37
CA PRO A 58 -11.05 0.52 5.96
C PRO A 58 -10.79 -0.97 5.77
N LEU A 59 -11.84 -1.77 5.75
CA LEU A 59 -11.76 -3.21 5.57
C LEU A 59 -11.26 -3.59 4.17
N SER A 60 -11.70 -2.88 3.12
CA SER A 60 -11.17 -3.04 1.76
C SER A 60 -9.67 -2.75 1.70
N GLY A 61 -9.20 -1.69 2.38
CA GLY A 61 -7.76 -1.40 2.49
C GLY A 61 -6.97 -2.49 3.18
N LEU A 62 -7.51 -3.07 4.25
CA LEU A 62 -6.89 -4.19 4.95
C LEU A 62 -6.84 -5.47 4.10
N TYR A 63 -7.91 -5.78 3.37
CA TYR A 63 -7.94 -6.91 2.45
C TYR A 63 -6.94 -6.75 1.32
N ALA A 64 -6.87 -5.55 0.74
CA ALA A 64 -5.87 -5.23 -0.28
C ALA A 64 -4.45 -5.42 0.25
N ALA A 65 -4.13 -4.89 1.44
CA ALA A 65 -2.83 -5.03 2.07
C ALA A 65 -2.47 -6.50 2.34
N PHE A 66 -3.44 -7.29 2.82
CA PHE A 66 -3.26 -8.72 3.06
C PHE A 66 -2.96 -9.50 1.77
N ILE A 67 -3.79 -9.32 0.73
CA ILE A 67 -3.68 -10.07 -0.53
C ILE A 67 -2.41 -9.67 -1.28
N VAL A 68 -2.17 -8.36 -1.41
CA VAL A 68 -0.97 -7.85 -2.10
C VAL A 68 0.28 -8.29 -1.36
N GLY A 69 0.33 -8.11 -0.04
CA GLY A 69 1.45 -8.52 0.78
C GLY A 69 1.74 -10.02 0.68
N LEU A 70 0.71 -10.87 0.75
CA LEU A 70 0.85 -12.32 0.67
C LEU A 70 1.36 -12.77 -0.70
N ILE A 71 0.72 -12.31 -1.78
CA ILE A 71 1.06 -12.73 -3.14
C ILE A 71 2.47 -12.24 -3.52
N THR A 72 2.80 -10.99 -3.22
CA THR A 72 4.14 -10.45 -3.53
C THR A 72 5.23 -11.06 -2.67
N ALA A 73 4.95 -11.47 -1.43
CA ALA A 73 5.89 -12.23 -0.61
C ALA A 73 6.24 -13.60 -1.23
N ILE A 74 5.26 -14.25 -1.88
CA ILE A 74 5.45 -15.58 -2.49
C ILE A 74 6.13 -15.49 -3.87
N ILE A 75 5.68 -14.58 -4.72
CA ILE A 75 6.11 -14.49 -6.12
C ILE A 75 6.89 -13.22 -6.47
N GLY A 76 7.13 -12.31 -5.54
CA GLY A 76 7.79 -11.02 -5.78
C GLY A 76 9.22 -11.11 -6.34
N GLY A 77 9.72 -9.99 -6.82
CA GLY A 77 10.98 -9.92 -7.54
C GLY A 77 12.23 -10.13 -6.68
N ARG A 78 12.13 -9.95 -5.36
CA ARG A 78 13.24 -10.21 -4.42
C ARG A 78 12.79 -10.24 -2.96
N PRO A 79 13.53 -10.95 -2.09
CA PRO A 79 13.38 -10.87 -0.63
C PRO A 79 13.74 -9.48 -0.07
N GLY A 80 13.17 -9.13 1.08
CA GLY A 80 13.43 -7.87 1.79
C GLY A 80 12.63 -6.68 1.26
N MET A 81 11.62 -6.93 0.42
CA MET A 81 10.63 -5.96 0.00
C MET A 81 9.25 -6.32 0.56
N ILE A 82 8.45 -5.31 0.79
CA ILE A 82 7.02 -5.45 1.07
C ILE A 82 6.24 -4.60 0.07
N SER A 83 5.08 -5.09 -0.32
CA SER A 83 4.08 -4.36 -1.10
C SER A 83 2.83 -4.16 -0.28
N GLY A 84 2.23 -2.99 -0.39
CA GLY A 84 1.02 -2.63 0.34
C GLY A 84 0.35 -1.40 -0.26
N ALA A 85 -0.57 -0.81 0.48
CA ALA A 85 -1.22 0.42 0.09
C ALA A 85 -0.22 1.58 0.02
N THR A 86 -0.37 2.45 -0.98
CA THR A 86 0.44 3.67 -1.13
C THR A 86 -0.44 4.90 -1.28
N GLY A 87 0.04 6.02 -0.71
CA GLY A 87 -0.69 7.29 -0.80
C GLY A 87 -0.83 7.82 -2.23
N ALA A 88 0.13 7.51 -3.11
CA ALA A 88 0.08 7.91 -4.51
C ALA A 88 -1.12 7.30 -5.24
N LEU A 89 -1.34 6.01 -5.04
CA LEU A 89 -2.47 5.31 -5.64
C LEU A 89 -3.79 5.80 -5.03
N ALA A 90 -3.84 5.93 -3.69
CA ALA A 90 -5.02 6.36 -2.97
C ALA A 90 -5.55 7.71 -3.49
N VAL A 91 -4.68 8.69 -3.71
CA VAL A 91 -5.07 10.02 -4.22
C VAL A 91 -5.67 9.96 -5.63
N VAL A 92 -5.12 9.12 -6.51
CA VAL A 92 -5.67 8.95 -7.88
C VAL A 92 -7.03 8.27 -7.84
N MET A 93 -7.24 7.37 -6.87
CA MET A 93 -8.50 6.63 -6.72
C MET A 93 -9.67 7.52 -6.27
N VAL A 94 -9.41 8.62 -5.53
CA VAL A 94 -10.46 9.48 -4.96
C VAL A 94 -11.45 9.95 -6.02
N SER A 95 -10.99 10.52 -7.12
CA SER A 95 -11.87 11.07 -8.16
C SER A 95 -12.75 9.98 -8.75
N LEU A 96 -12.18 8.81 -9.06
CA LEU A 96 -12.95 7.69 -9.59
C LEU A 96 -14.03 7.21 -8.61
N VAL A 97 -13.70 7.12 -7.31
CA VAL A 97 -14.65 6.66 -6.30
C VAL A 97 -15.76 7.68 -6.04
N VAL A 98 -15.43 8.97 -6.03
CA VAL A 98 -16.41 10.05 -5.86
C VAL A 98 -17.38 10.11 -7.04
N ASP A 99 -16.88 9.97 -8.27
CA ASP A 99 -17.69 10.15 -9.47
C ASP A 99 -18.48 8.87 -9.85
N HIS A 100 -17.93 7.68 -9.61
CA HIS A 100 -18.47 6.41 -10.10
C HIS A 100 -18.65 5.33 -9.03
N GLY A 101 -18.13 5.54 -7.83
CA GLY A 101 -18.25 4.60 -6.71
C GLY A 101 -17.17 3.51 -6.65
N ALA A 102 -17.13 2.80 -5.52
CA ALA A 102 -16.08 1.81 -5.23
C ALA A 102 -16.07 0.61 -6.21
N GLN A 103 -17.21 0.24 -6.80
CA GLN A 103 -17.26 -0.88 -7.76
C GLN A 103 -16.44 -0.61 -9.02
N TYR A 104 -16.45 0.64 -9.50
CA TYR A 104 -15.60 1.07 -10.62
C TYR A 104 -14.12 1.04 -10.24
N LEU A 105 -13.79 1.36 -8.99
CA LEU A 105 -12.41 1.22 -8.50
C LEU A 105 -11.96 -0.25 -8.52
N PHE A 106 -12.77 -1.19 -8.03
CA PHE A 106 -12.41 -2.60 -8.03
C PHE A 106 -12.21 -3.14 -9.44
N ALA A 107 -13.08 -2.78 -10.39
CA ALA A 107 -12.89 -3.11 -11.80
C ALA A 107 -11.61 -2.48 -12.40
N THR A 108 -11.30 -1.25 -11.98
CA THR A 108 -10.07 -0.55 -12.38
C THR A 108 -8.83 -1.26 -11.85
N VAL A 109 -8.85 -1.74 -10.60
CA VAL A 109 -7.74 -2.49 -10.00
C VAL A 109 -7.50 -3.83 -10.71
N VAL A 110 -8.56 -4.53 -11.12
CA VAL A 110 -8.43 -5.73 -11.97
C VAL A 110 -7.73 -5.39 -13.29
N LEU A 111 -8.17 -4.34 -13.98
CA LEU A 111 -7.59 -3.91 -15.26
C LEU A 111 -6.13 -3.42 -15.07
N MET A 112 -5.86 -2.66 -14.02
CA MET A 112 -4.50 -2.27 -13.59
C MET A 112 -3.59 -3.49 -13.46
N GLY A 113 -4.05 -4.53 -12.75
CA GLY A 113 -3.29 -5.75 -12.55
C GLY A 113 -2.99 -6.47 -13.87
N ILE A 114 -3.95 -6.52 -14.80
CA ILE A 114 -3.74 -7.09 -16.13
C ILE A 114 -2.66 -6.30 -16.90
N LEU A 115 -2.71 -4.96 -16.86
CA LEU A 115 -1.69 -4.12 -17.51
C LEU A 115 -0.29 -4.34 -16.90
N GLN A 116 -0.21 -4.53 -15.59
CA GLN A 116 1.05 -4.84 -14.90
C GLN A 116 1.57 -6.24 -15.27
N ILE A 117 0.71 -7.25 -15.41
CA ILE A 117 1.08 -8.59 -15.90
C ILE A 117 1.65 -8.48 -17.33
N LEU A 118 0.96 -7.78 -18.23
CA LEU A 118 1.45 -7.54 -19.57
C LEU A 118 2.82 -6.84 -19.57
N SER A 119 3.00 -5.84 -18.71
CA SER A 119 4.29 -5.16 -18.53
C SER A 119 5.40 -6.12 -18.09
N GLY A 120 5.08 -7.09 -17.24
CA GLY A 120 6.01 -8.15 -16.82
C GLY A 120 6.37 -9.09 -17.96
N ILE A 121 5.39 -9.55 -18.74
CA ILE A 121 5.55 -10.45 -19.90
C ILE A 121 6.42 -9.79 -20.98
N PHE A 122 6.11 -8.54 -21.32
CA PHE A 122 6.86 -7.76 -22.32
C PHE A 122 8.19 -7.19 -21.77
N ARG A 123 8.51 -7.49 -20.49
CA ARG A 123 9.74 -7.05 -19.82
C ARG A 123 9.91 -5.52 -19.79
N LEU A 124 8.81 -4.79 -19.70
CA LEU A 124 8.82 -3.32 -19.66
C LEU A 124 9.46 -2.77 -18.37
N GLY A 125 9.56 -3.57 -17.31
CA GLY A 125 10.21 -3.18 -16.06
C GLY A 125 11.67 -2.73 -16.20
N LYS A 126 12.37 -3.08 -17.31
CA LYS A 126 13.72 -2.55 -17.58
C LYS A 126 13.75 -1.07 -17.94
N PHE A 127 12.63 -0.52 -18.43
CA PHE A 127 12.57 0.91 -18.77
C PHE A 127 12.59 1.82 -17.55
N ILE A 128 12.27 1.32 -16.35
CA ILE A 128 12.40 2.09 -15.10
C ILE A 128 13.84 2.57 -14.86
N ARG A 129 14.83 1.80 -15.32
CA ARG A 129 16.24 2.17 -15.22
C ARG A 129 16.61 3.39 -16.09
N MET A 130 15.74 3.76 -17.01
CA MET A 130 15.91 4.94 -17.87
C MET A 130 15.34 6.21 -17.25
N VAL A 131 14.58 6.07 -16.13
CA VAL A 131 14.01 7.22 -15.42
C VAL A 131 15.15 7.96 -14.70
N PRO A 132 15.41 9.23 -15.04
CA PRO A 132 16.46 10.01 -14.40
C PRO A 132 16.16 10.24 -12.92
N GLN A 133 17.22 10.25 -12.10
CA GLN A 133 17.09 10.48 -10.66
C GLN A 133 16.32 11.78 -10.29
N PRO A 134 16.47 12.91 -10.98
CA PRO A 134 15.67 14.11 -10.70
C PRO A 134 14.17 13.92 -10.88
N VAL A 135 13.75 13.10 -11.86
CA VAL A 135 12.33 12.79 -12.07
C VAL A 135 11.77 11.99 -10.90
N MET A 136 12.56 11.02 -10.40
CA MET A 136 12.20 10.22 -9.23
C MET A 136 12.07 11.08 -7.97
N LEU A 137 13.01 11.98 -7.73
CA LEU A 137 12.95 12.92 -6.60
C LEU A 137 11.75 13.87 -6.72
N GLY A 138 11.48 14.36 -7.93
CA GLY A 138 10.29 15.20 -8.21
C GLY A 138 8.98 14.46 -7.92
N PHE A 139 8.88 13.20 -8.32
CA PHE A 139 7.74 12.35 -8.05
C PHE A 139 7.54 12.15 -6.54
N VAL A 140 8.57 11.74 -5.81
CA VAL A 140 8.51 11.51 -4.36
C VAL A 140 8.15 12.80 -3.60
N ASN A 141 8.75 13.93 -3.95
CA ASN A 141 8.45 15.21 -3.32
C ASN A 141 7.01 15.68 -3.63
N GLY A 142 6.57 15.55 -4.89
CA GLY A 142 5.18 15.82 -5.26
C GLY A 142 4.19 14.95 -4.50
N LEU A 143 4.48 13.67 -4.39
CA LEU A 143 3.69 12.72 -3.60
C LEU A 143 3.60 13.13 -2.12
N ALA A 144 4.72 13.51 -1.51
CA ALA A 144 4.73 13.95 -0.11
C ALA A 144 3.83 15.18 0.11
N ILE A 145 3.83 16.13 -0.82
CA ILE A 145 2.95 17.31 -0.78
C ILE A 145 1.47 16.89 -0.89
N VAL A 146 1.13 16.03 -1.84
CA VAL A 146 -0.25 15.57 -2.07
C VAL A 146 -0.77 14.79 -0.87
N ILE A 147 0.03 13.87 -0.31
CA ILE A 147 -0.31 13.15 0.92
C ILE A 147 -0.50 14.14 2.07
N GLY A 148 0.41 15.11 2.24
CA GLY A 148 0.31 16.14 3.27
C GLY A 148 -1.00 16.93 3.17
N ILE A 149 -1.38 17.35 1.97
CA ILE A 149 -2.64 18.07 1.74
C ILE A 149 -3.85 17.17 2.05
N SER A 150 -3.82 15.89 1.66
CA SER A 150 -4.93 14.96 1.93
C SER A 150 -5.16 14.74 3.43
N GLN A 151 -4.09 14.81 4.25
CA GLN A 151 -4.22 14.72 5.72
C GLN A 151 -4.99 15.89 6.33
N LEU A 152 -5.06 17.04 5.66
CA LEU A 152 -5.85 18.18 6.16
C LEU A 152 -7.35 17.86 6.25
N ASN A 153 -7.84 16.94 5.45
CA ASN A 153 -9.22 16.48 5.52
C ASN A 153 -9.55 15.74 6.83
N GLN A 154 -8.55 15.18 7.52
CA GLN A 154 -8.74 14.55 8.82
C GLN A 154 -9.08 15.54 9.94
N PHE A 155 -8.86 16.83 9.73
CA PHE A 155 -9.25 17.90 10.65
C PHE A 155 -10.64 18.50 10.35
N LYS A 156 -11.41 17.84 9.48
CA LYS A 156 -12.78 18.22 9.17
C LYS A 156 -13.77 17.25 9.83
N THR A 157 -14.93 17.74 10.16
CA THR A 157 -16.07 16.98 10.69
C THR A 157 -17.31 17.31 9.89
N ILE A 158 -18.29 16.43 9.90
CA ILE A 158 -19.58 16.67 9.25
C ILE A 158 -20.49 17.38 10.27
N ASN A 159 -20.98 18.56 9.92
CA ASN A 159 -21.95 19.29 10.74
C ASN A 159 -23.36 18.67 10.63
N SER A 160 -24.31 19.17 11.43
CA SER A 160 -25.70 18.72 11.41
C SER A 160 -26.44 18.98 10.09
N ALA A 161 -25.88 19.82 9.21
CA ALA A 161 -26.39 20.09 7.87
C ALA A 161 -25.76 19.17 6.78
N GLY A 162 -24.86 18.22 7.18
CA GLY A 162 -24.19 17.34 6.26
C GLY A 162 -22.97 17.95 5.54
N GLU A 163 -22.54 19.15 5.94
CA GLU A 163 -21.40 19.84 5.32
C GLU A 163 -20.09 19.51 6.04
N SER A 164 -19.01 19.39 5.26
CA SER A 164 -17.66 19.19 5.78
C SER A 164 -17.08 20.52 6.26
N VAL A 165 -17.00 20.68 7.59
CA VAL A 165 -16.46 21.89 8.23
C VAL A 165 -15.20 21.57 9.03
N TRP A 166 -14.33 22.56 9.21
CA TRP A 166 -13.18 22.40 10.08
C TRP A 166 -13.61 22.14 11.52
N MET A 167 -12.92 21.21 12.19
CA MET A 167 -13.07 21.02 13.62
C MET A 167 -12.84 22.35 14.35
N SER A 168 -13.56 22.59 15.43
CA SER A 168 -13.43 23.81 16.22
C SER A 168 -13.26 23.50 17.70
N GLY A 169 -12.78 24.49 18.45
CA GLY A 169 -12.63 24.38 19.90
C GLY A 169 -11.58 23.38 20.35
N ASN A 170 -11.83 22.74 21.47
CA ASN A 170 -10.87 21.85 22.13
C ASN A 170 -10.52 20.60 21.30
N THR A 171 -11.46 20.09 20.51
CA THR A 171 -11.23 18.91 19.63
C THR A 171 -10.11 19.19 18.64
N LEU A 172 -10.09 20.37 18.02
CA LEU A 172 -9.02 20.74 17.08
C LEU A 172 -7.67 20.84 17.80
N ILE A 173 -7.63 21.48 18.98
CA ILE A 173 -6.42 21.64 19.79
C ILE A 173 -5.86 20.26 20.17
N TYR A 174 -6.71 19.36 20.67
CA TYR A 174 -6.30 18.02 21.06
C TYR A 174 -5.78 17.23 19.85
N SER A 175 -6.45 17.34 18.70
CA SER A 175 -6.00 16.67 17.47
C SER A 175 -4.60 17.16 17.06
N TYR A 176 -4.34 18.46 17.08
CA TYR A 176 -3.00 18.99 16.81
C TYR A 176 -1.96 18.54 17.85
N CYS A 177 -2.31 18.53 19.13
CA CYS A 177 -1.40 18.05 20.18
C CYS A 177 -1.00 16.59 19.95
N ILE A 178 -1.96 15.71 19.63
CA ILE A 178 -1.68 14.30 19.34
C ILE A 178 -0.82 14.16 18.10
N VAL A 179 -1.08 14.91 17.02
CA VAL A 179 -0.24 14.89 15.80
C VAL A 179 1.19 15.31 16.13
N VAL A 180 1.37 16.42 16.88
CA VAL A 180 2.71 16.90 17.28
C VAL A 180 3.44 15.87 18.14
N ILE A 181 2.76 15.29 19.12
CA ILE A 181 3.34 14.22 19.96
C ILE A 181 3.78 13.03 19.11
N THR A 182 2.92 12.60 18.17
CA THR A 182 3.21 11.49 17.25
C THR A 182 4.44 11.79 16.40
N MET A 183 4.52 12.98 15.81
CA MET A 183 5.68 13.42 15.02
C MET A 183 6.97 13.47 15.84
N ILE A 184 6.90 13.99 17.08
CA ILE A 184 8.03 14.04 18.00
C ILE A 184 8.53 12.64 18.30
N VAL A 185 7.63 11.70 18.62
CA VAL A 185 8.00 10.31 18.92
C VAL A 185 8.67 9.65 17.72
N ILE A 186 8.09 9.79 16.51
CA ILE A 186 8.65 9.22 15.28
C ILE A 186 10.05 9.78 14.99
N TRP A 187 10.28 11.07 15.27
CA TRP A 187 11.56 11.72 15.01
C TRP A 187 12.62 11.44 16.07
N ILE A 188 12.22 11.34 17.35
CA ILE A 188 13.14 11.19 18.47
C ILE A 188 13.51 9.73 18.72
N LEU A 189 12.54 8.81 18.69
CA LEU A 189 12.74 7.42 19.09
C LEU A 189 13.87 6.72 18.32
N PRO A 190 14.04 6.88 16.98
CA PRO A 190 15.15 6.23 16.28
C PRO A 190 16.55 6.69 16.69
N LYS A 191 16.65 7.84 17.37
CA LYS A 191 17.92 8.36 17.90
C LYS A 191 18.34 7.62 19.17
N PHE A 192 17.37 7.10 19.94
CA PHE A 192 17.61 6.38 21.20
C PHE A 192 17.60 4.87 21.01
N SER A 193 16.73 4.35 20.16
CA SER A 193 16.59 2.92 19.92
C SER A 193 16.22 2.62 18.47
N LYS A 194 16.98 1.70 17.87
CA LYS A 194 16.69 1.15 16.54
C LYS A 194 15.92 -0.18 16.62
N VAL A 195 15.68 -0.68 17.84
CA VAL A 195 15.00 -1.97 18.06
C VAL A 195 13.50 -1.84 17.90
N PHE A 196 12.93 -0.72 18.33
CA PHE A 196 11.48 -0.49 18.29
C PHE A 196 11.10 0.34 17.05
N PRO A 197 10.13 -0.13 16.23
CA PRO A 197 9.60 0.66 15.14
C PRO A 197 8.94 1.94 15.67
N SER A 198 9.49 3.10 15.32
CA SER A 198 9.03 4.39 15.85
C SER A 198 7.57 4.68 15.55
N THR A 199 7.10 4.30 14.38
CA THR A 199 5.71 4.46 13.96
C THR A 199 4.76 3.65 14.84
N LEU A 200 5.10 2.39 15.13
CA LEU A 200 4.30 1.53 16.00
C LEU A 200 4.21 2.08 17.42
N VAL A 201 5.35 2.50 17.98
CA VAL A 201 5.39 3.10 19.32
C VAL A 201 4.57 4.39 19.38
N ALA A 202 4.66 5.23 18.36
CA ALA A 202 3.88 6.47 18.25
C ALA A 202 2.37 6.20 18.24
N ILE A 203 1.92 5.19 17.48
CA ILE A 203 0.52 4.79 17.41
C ILE A 203 0.03 4.25 18.76
N LEU A 204 0.79 3.34 19.38
CA LEU A 204 0.42 2.79 20.69
C LEU A 204 0.37 3.86 21.77
N LEU A 205 1.34 4.77 21.78
CA LEU A 205 1.41 5.85 22.76
C LEU A 205 0.25 6.84 22.56
N SER A 206 0.01 7.31 21.34
CA SER A 206 -1.08 8.25 21.06
C SER A 206 -2.45 7.61 21.32
N THR A 207 -2.66 6.36 20.93
CA THR A 207 -3.89 5.61 21.23
C THR A 207 -4.07 5.43 22.75
N GLY A 208 -3.00 5.05 23.46
CA GLY A 208 -3.01 4.92 24.92
C GLY A 208 -3.37 6.24 25.61
N LEU A 209 -2.81 7.36 25.18
CA LEU A 209 -3.15 8.69 25.70
C LEU A 209 -4.63 9.04 25.46
N VAL A 210 -5.11 8.84 24.23
CA VAL A 210 -6.50 9.16 23.87
C VAL A 210 -7.50 8.34 24.67
N ILE A 211 -7.21 7.05 24.89
CA ILE A 211 -8.10 6.16 25.69
C ILE A 211 -8.01 6.51 27.16
N SER A 212 -6.80 6.64 27.73
CA SER A 212 -6.60 6.84 29.17
C SER A 212 -7.15 8.18 29.65
N PHE A 213 -7.02 9.23 28.86
CA PHE A 213 -7.52 10.58 29.20
C PHE A 213 -8.90 10.87 28.59
N ASN A 214 -9.51 9.88 27.92
CA ASN A 214 -10.79 10.00 27.23
C ASN A 214 -10.90 11.27 26.37
N ILE A 215 -9.85 11.54 25.57
CA ILE A 215 -9.73 12.73 24.75
C ILE A 215 -10.78 12.70 23.62
N PRO A 216 -11.60 13.75 23.45
CA PRO A 216 -12.68 13.80 22.47
C PRO A 216 -12.14 14.12 21.07
N ILE A 217 -11.47 13.17 20.42
CA ILE A 217 -11.03 13.26 19.02
C ILE A 217 -11.63 12.09 18.24
N PRO A 218 -11.84 12.25 16.92
CA PRO A 218 -12.33 11.16 16.08
C PRO A 218 -11.43 9.94 16.13
N ARG A 219 -12.03 8.77 16.25
CA ARG A 219 -11.36 7.46 16.25
C ARG A 219 -11.71 6.71 14.97
N VAL A 220 -10.87 5.78 14.56
CA VAL A 220 -11.13 4.93 13.38
C VAL A 220 -12.50 4.23 13.50
N GLY A 221 -12.83 3.74 14.69
CA GLY A 221 -14.13 3.09 14.94
C GLY A 221 -15.35 4.02 14.81
N ASP A 222 -15.17 5.32 14.96
CA ASP A 222 -16.23 6.33 14.79
C ASP A 222 -16.48 6.61 13.30
N LEU A 223 -15.46 6.44 12.47
CA LEU A 223 -15.52 6.73 11.03
C LEU A 223 -16.06 5.54 10.25
N ALA A 224 -15.63 4.33 10.58
CA ALA A 224 -16.11 3.09 9.96
C ALA A 224 -15.75 1.85 10.79
N SER A 225 -16.57 0.81 10.69
CA SER A 225 -16.27 -0.47 11.32
C SER A 225 -15.10 -1.16 10.64
N VAL A 226 -14.13 -1.59 11.44
CA VAL A 226 -13.05 -2.50 11.02
C VAL A 226 -13.36 -3.95 11.41
N ALA A 227 -14.54 -4.19 12.00
CA ALA A 227 -15.02 -5.53 12.32
C ALA A 227 -15.45 -6.24 11.03
N GLY A 228 -14.76 -7.30 10.68
CA GLY A 228 -15.07 -8.11 9.50
C GLY A 228 -14.41 -9.47 9.59
N GLY A 229 -14.81 -10.35 8.67
CA GLY A 229 -14.22 -11.68 8.50
C GLY A 229 -13.03 -11.67 7.52
N LEU A 230 -12.77 -12.84 6.95
CA LEU A 230 -11.84 -12.96 5.83
C LEU A 230 -12.44 -12.34 4.55
N PRO A 231 -11.58 -11.85 3.61
CA PRO A 231 -12.06 -11.30 2.37
C PRO A 231 -12.90 -12.34 1.59
N SER A 232 -14.06 -11.91 1.10
CA SER A 232 -14.94 -12.74 0.28
C SER A 232 -14.77 -12.39 -1.20
N PHE A 233 -14.78 -13.42 -2.04
CA PHE A 233 -14.70 -13.23 -3.49
C PHE A 233 -15.98 -12.55 -4.00
N SER A 234 -15.81 -11.47 -4.75
CA SER A 234 -16.90 -10.75 -5.41
C SER A 234 -16.45 -10.25 -6.79
N ILE A 235 -17.29 -10.39 -7.78
CA ILE A 235 -17.04 -9.80 -9.10
C ILE A 235 -17.50 -8.34 -9.04
N PRO A 236 -16.67 -7.36 -9.46
CA PRO A 236 -17.07 -5.96 -9.49
C PRO A 236 -18.37 -5.76 -10.28
N MET A 237 -19.37 -5.17 -9.62
CA MET A 237 -20.70 -4.96 -10.22
C MET A 237 -20.71 -3.68 -11.08
N VAL A 238 -20.08 -3.76 -12.24
CA VAL A 238 -20.08 -2.67 -13.24
C VAL A 238 -20.63 -3.19 -14.55
N PRO A 239 -21.32 -2.35 -15.35
CA PRO A 239 -21.76 -2.73 -16.70
C PRO A 239 -20.57 -3.14 -17.57
N LEU A 240 -20.63 -4.31 -18.22
CA LEU A 240 -19.60 -4.77 -19.13
C LEU A 240 -19.83 -4.18 -20.53
N ASN A 241 -19.62 -2.89 -20.67
CA ASN A 241 -19.78 -2.14 -21.91
C ASN A 241 -18.55 -1.27 -22.20
N ILE A 242 -18.50 -0.70 -23.42
CA ILE A 242 -17.39 0.13 -23.86
C ILE A 242 -17.29 1.44 -23.05
N GLU A 243 -18.40 1.95 -22.55
CA GLU A 243 -18.46 3.16 -21.75
C GLU A 243 -17.73 2.97 -20.42
N THR A 244 -17.99 1.87 -19.71
CA THR A 244 -17.25 1.50 -18.51
C THR A 244 -15.76 1.39 -18.78
N LEU A 245 -15.38 0.77 -19.92
CA LEU A 245 -13.97 0.64 -20.28
C LEU A 245 -13.32 2.02 -20.53
N ILE A 246 -14.02 2.93 -21.18
CA ILE A 246 -13.53 4.31 -21.41
C ILE A 246 -13.32 5.04 -20.08
N ILE A 247 -14.19 4.82 -19.09
CA ILE A 247 -14.06 5.42 -17.75
C ILE A 247 -12.85 4.84 -17.00
N ILE A 248 -12.74 3.50 -16.90
CA ILE A 248 -11.75 2.86 -16.05
C ILE A 248 -10.35 2.81 -16.66
N PHE A 249 -10.22 2.79 -18.00
CA PHE A 249 -8.95 2.58 -18.67
C PHE A 249 -7.88 3.65 -18.36
N PRO A 250 -8.18 4.96 -18.40
CA PRO A 250 -7.20 5.99 -18.04
C PRO A 250 -6.68 5.83 -16.61
N TYR A 251 -7.57 5.58 -15.66
CA TYR A 251 -7.20 5.34 -14.27
C TYR A 251 -6.35 4.08 -14.13
N ALA A 252 -6.74 2.98 -14.79
CA ALA A 252 -5.98 1.73 -14.75
C ALA A 252 -4.56 1.90 -15.29
N VAL A 253 -4.36 2.66 -16.36
CA VAL A 253 -3.03 2.96 -16.92
C VAL A 253 -2.20 3.79 -15.93
N ILE A 254 -2.78 4.84 -15.36
CA ILE A 254 -2.09 5.72 -14.40
C ILE A 254 -1.71 4.92 -13.16
N LEU A 255 -2.65 4.16 -12.58
CA LEU A 255 -2.41 3.35 -11.40
C LEU A 255 -1.38 2.24 -11.67
N ALA A 256 -1.43 1.59 -12.84
CA ALA A 256 -0.45 0.59 -13.24
C ALA A 256 0.96 1.19 -13.35
N ALA A 257 1.07 2.36 -13.96
CA ALA A 257 2.35 3.06 -14.12
C ALA A 257 2.94 3.48 -12.77
N ILE A 258 2.14 4.15 -11.93
CA ILE A 258 2.57 4.60 -10.58
C ILE A 258 3.00 3.39 -9.74
N GLY A 259 2.16 2.36 -9.63
CA GLY A 259 2.46 1.18 -8.82
C GLY A 259 3.71 0.43 -9.28
N LEU A 260 3.93 0.29 -10.61
CA LEU A 260 5.15 -0.29 -11.14
C LEU A 260 6.38 0.58 -10.90
N ILE A 261 6.26 1.90 -11.03
CA ILE A 261 7.35 2.83 -10.75
C ILE A 261 7.78 2.68 -9.28
N GLU A 262 6.86 2.78 -8.34
CA GLU A 262 7.15 2.67 -6.90
C GLU A 262 7.80 1.32 -6.54
N SER A 263 7.22 0.21 -7.02
CA SER A 263 7.72 -1.12 -6.72
C SER A 263 9.11 -1.37 -7.33
N LEU A 264 9.34 -0.96 -8.58
CA LEU A 264 10.62 -1.13 -9.26
C LEU A 264 11.71 -0.19 -8.72
N LEU A 265 11.35 1.00 -8.22
CA LEU A 265 12.27 1.88 -7.50
C LEU A 265 12.74 1.23 -6.19
N THR A 266 11.81 0.69 -5.42
CA THR A 266 12.12 -0.04 -4.20
C THR A 266 12.99 -1.27 -4.51
N LEU A 267 12.69 -2.02 -5.57
CA LEU A 267 13.49 -3.15 -6.04
C LEU A 267 14.96 -2.74 -6.31
N ASN A 268 15.16 -1.61 -6.96
CA ASN A 268 16.50 -1.09 -7.25
C ASN A 268 17.21 -0.63 -5.98
N LEU A 269 16.54 0.14 -5.12
CA LEU A 269 17.10 0.64 -3.85
C LEU A 269 17.56 -0.51 -2.94
N VAL A 270 16.70 -1.52 -2.74
CA VAL A 270 17.07 -2.71 -1.98
C VAL A 270 18.20 -3.48 -2.69
N GLY A 271 18.25 -3.42 -4.04
CA GLY A 271 19.35 -3.94 -4.86
C GLY A 271 20.70 -3.32 -4.55
N GLU A 272 20.74 -2.02 -4.42
CA GLU A 272 21.94 -1.26 -4.07
C GLU A 272 22.38 -1.57 -2.63
N ILE A 273 21.45 -1.57 -1.67
CA ILE A 273 21.75 -1.86 -0.25
C ILE A 273 22.33 -3.27 -0.07
N THR A 274 21.82 -4.26 -0.80
CA THR A 274 22.18 -5.68 -0.62
C THR A 274 23.21 -6.18 -1.62
N ASN A 275 23.65 -5.35 -2.58
CA ASN A 275 24.51 -5.72 -3.70
C ASN A 275 24.00 -6.92 -4.53
N LYS A 276 22.68 -7.16 -4.53
CA LYS A 276 22.04 -8.23 -5.30
C LYS A 276 21.00 -7.62 -6.25
N LYS A 277 20.97 -8.08 -7.49
CA LYS A 277 19.98 -7.61 -8.49
C LYS A 277 18.66 -8.35 -8.31
N GLY A 278 17.54 -7.62 -8.25
CA GLY A 278 16.20 -8.19 -8.26
C GLY A 278 15.66 -8.42 -9.68
N GLY A 279 14.62 -9.26 -9.78
CA GLY A 279 13.96 -9.59 -11.04
C GLY A 279 12.84 -8.60 -11.38
N ALA A 280 13.12 -7.52 -12.13
CA ALA A 280 12.13 -6.49 -12.47
C ALA A 280 10.87 -7.06 -13.16
N SER A 281 11.01 -7.98 -14.12
CA SER A 281 9.85 -8.61 -14.77
C SER A 281 9.05 -9.50 -13.82
N LYS A 282 9.73 -10.19 -12.89
CA LYS A 282 9.10 -11.01 -11.86
C LYS A 282 8.30 -10.13 -10.91
N GLU A 283 8.83 -8.97 -10.54
CA GLU A 283 8.14 -7.98 -9.71
C GLU A 283 6.89 -7.45 -10.41
N CYS A 284 6.97 -7.05 -11.68
CA CYS A 284 5.79 -6.61 -12.45
C CYS A 284 4.69 -7.69 -12.50
N LEU A 285 5.07 -8.97 -12.67
CA LEU A 285 4.12 -10.09 -12.65
C LEU A 285 3.49 -10.26 -11.27
N ALA A 286 4.28 -10.19 -10.21
CA ALA A 286 3.78 -10.32 -8.84
C ALA A 286 2.80 -9.20 -8.48
N GLN A 287 3.14 -7.97 -8.79
CA GLN A 287 2.26 -6.81 -8.61
C GLN A 287 0.98 -6.95 -9.42
N GLY A 288 1.09 -7.36 -10.68
CA GLY A 288 -0.07 -7.54 -11.55
C GLY A 288 -1.01 -8.65 -11.08
N ILE A 289 -0.48 -9.80 -10.69
CA ILE A 289 -1.29 -10.91 -10.14
C ILE A 289 -1.96 -10.48 -8.85
N SER A 290 -1.22 -9.85 -7.93
CA SER A 290 -1.76 -9.42 -6.65
C SER A 290 -2.89 -8.40 -6.81
N ASN A 291 -2.70 -7.38 -7.66
CA ASN A 291 -3.73 -6.37 -7.90
C ASN A 291 -4.95 -6.95 -8.62
N THR A 292 -4.75 -7.85 -9.61
CA THR A 292 -5.87 -8.55 -10.26
C THR A 292 -6.70 -9.33 -9.24
N VAL A 293 -6.04 -10.08 -8.35
CA VAL A 293 -6.73 -10.83 -7.30
C VAL A 293 -7.43 -9.87 -6.33
N THR A 294 -6.74 -8.83 -5.87
CA THR A 294 -7.30 -7.84 -4.94
C THR A 294 -8.59 -7.22 -5.46
N GLY A 295 -8.67 -6.87 -6.73
CA GLY A 295 -9.88 -6.28 -7.33
C GLY A 295 -11.12 -7.18 -7.27
N PHE A 296 -10.97 -8.48 -7.00
CA PHE A 296 -12.08 -9.42 -6.78
C PHE A 296 -12.43 -9.64 -5.30
N PHE A 297 -11.70 -9.06 -4.39
CA PHE A 297 -11.94 -9.23 -2.95
C PHE A 297 -12.31 -7.91 -2.23
N GLY A 298 -12.35 -6.81 -2.93
CA GLY A 298 -12.81 -5.51 -2.44
C GLY A 298 -11.72 -4.61 -1.92
#